data_29d01eb273c4b0588e3f6a5a969cbba0
#
_entry.id   29d01eb273c4b0588e3f6a5a969cbba0
#
_cell.length_a   1.000
_cell.length_b   1.000
_cell.length_c   1.000
_cell.angle_alpha   90.00
_cell.angle_beta   90.00
_cell.angle_gamma   90.00
#
_symmetry.space_group_name_H-M   'P 1'
#
loop_
_entity.id
_entity.type
_entity.pdbx_description
1 polymer ?
#
loop_
_entity_poly.entity_id
_entity_poly.type
_entity_poly.pdbx_seq_one_letter_code
_entity_poly.pdbx_strand_id
1 'polypeptide(L)'
;MRVWALWGSLVLALVGAGTANADVKMSGTFVADSACPATQAIKSGKNPGNISTEAGQSYQLLAGNKDEPTHYLIQVPGADPERRWVKIGCGHVTGGSATATPAPAGQTKPSQPASGKPEYVFALSWQPAFCETKGSKPECKAQNPNEFDASHFTLHGLWPQPNGNFYCQVSASDRANDNPAHWGDLPAVDLDANTRAELDQVMPGTASKLERHEWIKHGTCYGKSQQEYFSDALNLMRAVNASPVRDLFTKNIGKQLTSDQVRSAFDKAFGADAGDRVRVSCLVDPSSGRRLIGELTLGLSGPIGPDSKLADLLMASTPTGKAGCPKGTVDAIGFQ
;
A
#
# COMPACT_ATOMS: atom_id res chain seq x y z
N MET A 1 44.36 58.22 -45.05
CA MET A 1 43.90 57.86 -43.72
C MET A 1 42.83 56.76 -43.85
N ARG A 2 43.18 55.54 -43.53
CA ARG A 2 42.25 54.38 -43.62
C ARG A 2 41.82 53.97 -42.19
N VAL A 3 40.53 54.09 -41.88
CA VAL A 3 39.95 53.71 -40.60
C VAL A 3 39.43 52.30 -40.75
N TRP A 4 39.93 51.35 -39.93
CA TRP A 4 39.47 49.98 -39.83
C TRP A 4 38.44 49.94 -38.76
N ALA A 5 37.22 49.49 -39.10
CA ALA A 5 36.15 49.16 -38.15
C ALA A 5 36.27 47.71 -37.78
N LEU A 6 36.47 47.38 -36.47
CA LEU A 6 36.45 46.07 -35.89
C LEU A 6 35.02 45.77 -35.47
N TRP A 7 34.44 44.76 -36.06
CA TRP A 7 33.19 44.18 -35.63
C TRP A 7 33.48 43.06 -34.58
N GLY A 8 33.13 43.32 -33.34
CA GLY A 8 33.16 42.34 -32.27
C GLY A 8 31.86 41.52 -32.23
N SER A 9 31.93 40.23 -32.53
CA SER A 9 30.82 39.31 -32.40
C SER A 9 30.62 38.93 -30.93
N LEU A 10 29.49 39.34 -30.37
CA LEU A 10 29.06 38.97 -29.01
C LEU A 10 28.42 37.59 -29.06
N VAL A 11 29.12 36.59 -28.60
CA VAL A 11 28.57 35.24 -28.41
C VAL A 11 27.78 35.21 -27.09
N LEU A 12 26.46 35.18 -27.19
CA LEU A 12 25.56 35.01 -26.05
C LEU A 12 25.55 33.51 -25.69
N ALA A 13 26.25 33.14 -24.62
CA ALA A 13 26.15 31.80 -24.03
C ALA A 13 24.82 31.69 -23.30
N LEU A 14 23.86 30.94 -23.86
CA LEU A 14 22.66 30.50 -23.17
C LEU A 14 23.07 29.46 -22.11
N VAL A 15 23.19 29.90 -20.87
CA VAL A 15 23.30 29.01 -19.71
C VAL A 15 21.89 28.43 -19.47
N GLY A 16 21.67 27.20 -19.89
CA GLY A 16 20.47 26.45 -19.55
C GLY A 16 20.39 26.26 -18.03
N ALA A 17 19.49 27.01 -17.40
CA ALA A 17 19.13 26.78 -15.99
C ALA A 17 18.41 25.42 -15.89
N GLY A 18 19.16 24.38 -15.53
CA GLY A 18 18.59 23.13 -15.10
C GLY A 18 17.73 23.40 -13.85
N THR A 19 16.43 23.15 -13.91
CA THR A 19 15.55 23.20 -12.75
C THR A 19 16.03 22.15 -11.75
N ALA A 20 16.77 22.59 -10.73
CA ALA A 20 16.99 21.80 -9.54
C ALA A 20 15.62 21.65 -8.87
N ASN A 21 15.10 20.43 -8.80
CA ASN A 21 13.96 20.16 -7.96
C ASN A 21 14.34 20.55 -6.52
N ALA A 22 13.70 21.59 -6.00
CA ALA A 22 13.92 22.03 -4.64
C ALA A 22 13.32 21.00 -3.68
N ASP A 23 14.03 20.69 -2.59
CA ASP A 23 13.52 19.84 -1.53
C ASP A 23 12.22 20.45 -0.97
N VAL A 24 11.19 19.64 -0.82
CA VAL A 24 9.90 20.06 -0.24
C VAL A 24 10.03 19.98 1.26
N LYS A 25 9.98 21.13 1.94
CA LYS A 25 10.09 21.19 3.39
C LYS A 25 8.94 20.42 4.05
N MET A 26 9.29 19.49 4.92
CA MET A 26 8.36 18.69 5.71
C MET A 26 8.69 18.82 7.19
N SER A 27 7.71 18.56 8.03
CA SER A 27 7.89 18.49 9.49
C SER A 27 7.18 17.24 10.02
N GLY A 28 7.64 16.71 11.14
CA GLY A 28 7.09 15.51 11.76
C GLY A 28 8.19 14.55 12.17
N THR A 29 7.82 13.31 12.36
CA THR A 29 8.73 12.23 12.76
C THR A 29 8.72 11.13 11.70
N PHE A 30 9.89 10.73 11.23
CA PHE A 30 10.06 9.52 10.46
C PHE A 30 10.40 8.37 11.43
N VAL A 31 9.59 7.32 11.43
CA VAL A 31 9.84 6.10 12.19
C VAL A 31 10.35 5.05 11.22
N ALA A 32 11.55 4.52 11.48
CA ALA A 32 12.12 3.50 10.61
C ALA A 32 11.50 2.13 10.87
N ASP A 33 11.01 1.46 9.83
CA ASP A 33 10.45 0.11 9.91
C ASP A 33 11.54 -0.97 9.74
N SER A 34 12.71 -0.57 9.23
CA SER A 34 13.85 -1.46 9.00
C SER A 34 15.18 -0.71 9.03
N ALA A 35 16.28 -1.44 9.17
CA ALA A 35 17.61 -0.90 8.99
C ALA A 35 17.87 -0.64 7.50
N CYS A 36 17.87 0.64 7.12
CA CYS A 36 18.10 1.08 5.75
C CYS A 36 19.28 2.05 5.66
N PRO A 37 20.02 2.07 4.54
CA PRO A 37 21.08 3.05 4.33
C PRO A 37 20.54 4.48 4.40
N ALA A 38 21.13 5.30 5.27
CA ALA A 38 20.85 6.72 5.41
C ALA A 38 21.95 7.53 4.70
N THR A 39 21.69 7.90 3.43
CA THR A 39 22.69 8.44 2.53
C THR A 39 22.81 9.97 2.59
N GLN A 40 23.98 10.52 2.34
CA GLN A 40 24.20 11.95 2.21
C GLN A 40 23.63 12.52 0.89
N ALA A 41 23.62 11.69 -0.17
CA ALA A 41 23.16 12.09 -1.49
C ALA A 41 22.41 10.94 -2.16
N ILE A 42 21.19 11.23 -2.67
CA ILE A 42 20.30 10.26 -3.30
C ILE A 42 20.91 9.66 -4.57
N LYS A 43 21.42 10.51 -5.48
CA LYS A 43 21.91 10.07 -6.80
C LYS A 43 23.18 9.22 -6.73
N SER A 44 24.12 9.58 -5.88
CA SER A 44 25.40 8.87 -5.76
C SER A 44 25.37 7.74 -4.74
N GLY A 45 24.36 7.70 -3.88
CA GLY A 45 24.28 6.76 -2.77
C GLY A 45 25.40 6.96 -1.72
N LYS A 46 26.11 8.12 -1.76
CA LYS A 46 27.23 8.40 -0.84
C LYS A 46 26.74 8.31 0.61
N ASN A 47 27.37 7.44 1.39
CA ASN A 47 27.02 7.19 2.78
C ASN A 47 28.26 7.15 3.67
N PRO A 48 28.87 8.33 3.98
CA PRO A 48 30.02 8.37 4.89
C PRO A 48 29.60 7.83 6.27
N GLY A 49 30.45 6.98 6.83
CA GLY A 49 30.21 6.31 8.10
C GLY A 49 29.29 5.08 8.02
N ASN A 50 28.85 4.66 6.82
CA ASN A 50 27.91 3.54 6.63
C ASN A 50 26.68 3.62 7.54
N ILE A 51 26.13 4.81 7.66
CA ILE A 51 25.00 5.11 8.54
C ILE A 51 23.73 4.40 8.02
N SER A 52 23.03 3.72 8.91
CA SER A 52 21.72 3.11 8.64
C SER A 52 20.71 3.56 9.69
N THR A 53 19.44 3.57 9.32
CA THR A 53 18.36 3.69 10.31
C THR A 53 18.29 2.42 11.17
N GLU A 54 17.79 2.55 12.38
CA GLU A 54 17.51 1.43 13.27
C GLU A 54 16.01 1.16 13.30
N ALA A 55 15.60 -0.08 13.12
CA ALA A 55 14.18 -0.46 13.13
C ALA A 55 13.52 -0.04 14.46
N GLY A 56 12.38 0.61 14.37
CA GLY A 56 11.64 1.17 15.51
C GLY A 56 12.13 2.54 16.00
N GLN A 57 13.28 3.02 15.52
CA GLN A 57 13.83 4.32 15.92
C GLN A 57 13.12 5.47 15.21
N SER A 58 12.88 6.54 15.96
CA SER A 58 12.26 7.77 15.47
C SER A 58 13.32 8.82 15.12
N TYR A 59 13.14 9.47 13.97
CA TYR A 59 14.04 10.52 13.45
C TYR A 59 13.24 11.76 13.11
N GLN A 60 13.80 12.94 13.33
CA GLN A 60 13.15 14.18 12.91
C GLN A 60 13.08 14.23 11.38
N LEU A 61 11.87 14.42 10.82
CA LEU A 61 11.64 14.63 9.40
C LEU A 61 11.90 16.08 9.04
N LEU A 62 12.68 16.33 7.99
CA LEU A 62 13.08 17.68 7.56
C LEU A 62 12.51 18.05 6.19
N ALA A 63 12.50 17.11 5.23
CA ALA A 63 12.04 17.36 3.87
C ALA A 63 11.71 16.06 3.10
N GLY A 64 10.97 16.21 2.00
CA GLY A 64 10.90 15.26 0.89
C GLY A 64 11.74 15.74 -0.30
N ASN A 65 12.26 14.84 -1.10
CA ASN A 65 13.06 15.20 -2.28
C ASN A 65 12.24 15.76 -3.45
N LYS A 66 10.93 15.80 -3.35
CA LYS A 66 9.93 16.35 -4.29
C LYS A 66 8.53 16.28 -3.64
N ASP A 67 7.50 16.83 -4.30
CA ASP A 67 6.11 16.86 -3.80
C ASP A 67 5.55 15.46 -3.49
N GLU A 68 5.77 14.49 -4.38
CA GLU A 68 5.54 13.06 -4.10
C GLU A 68 6.91 12.42 -3.80
N PRO A 69 7.36 12.39 -2.55
CA PRO A 69 8.72 12.01 -2.23
C PRO A 69 8.99 10.53 -2.51
N THR A 70 10.19 10.24 -2.98
CA THR A 70 10.75 8.90 -3.03
C THR A 70 11.78 8.68 -1.92
N HIS A 71 12.24 9.80 -1.32
CA HIS A 71 13.17 9.81 -0.19
C HIS A 71 12.77 10.92 0.78
N TYR A 72 12.93 10.64 2.05
CA TYR A 72 12.81 11.60 3.14
C TYR A 72 14.19 12.04 3.62
N LEU A 73 14.34 13.34 3.87
CA LEU A 73 15.50 13.90 4.58
C LEU A 73 15.19 13.85 6.08
N ILE A 74 15.98 13.12 6.82
CA ILE A 74 15.86 12.95 8.27
C ILE A 74 17.13 13.44 8.98
N GLN A 75 17.00 13.76 10.27
CA GLN A 75 18.13 14.04 11.13
C GLN A 75 18.52 12.78 11.90
N VAL A 76 19.76 12.31 11.70
CA VAL A 76 20.33 11.13 12.36
C VAL A 76 21.37 11.61 13.36
N PRO A 77 21.06 11.64 14.67
CA PRO A 77 22.00 12.12 15.69
C PRO A 77 23.31 11.33 15.67
N GLY A 78 24.41 12.05 15.75
CA GLY A 78 25.76 11.46 15.76
C GLY A 78 26.32 11.08 14.39
N ALA A 79 25.58 11.21 13.31
CA ALA A 79 26.11 11.08 11.95
C ALA A 79 26.79 12.39 11.50
N ASP A 80 27.81 12.28 10.67
CA ASP A 80 28.44 13.46 10.04
C ASP A 80 28.35 13.37 8.50
N PRO A 81 27.56 14.25 7.83
CA PRO A 81 26.57 15.17 8.41
C PRO A 81 25.37 14.43 8.99
N GLU A 82 24.65 15.03 9.95
CA GLU A 82 23.46 14.42 10.55
C GLU A 82 22.26 14.34 9.60
N ARG A 83 22.20 15.21 8.59
CA ARG A 83 21.10 15.23 7.59
C ARG A 83 21.33 14.14 6.57
N ARG A 84 20.40 13.18 6.52
CA ARG A 84 20.50 11.97 5.70
C ARG A 84 19.21 11.67 4.95
N TRP A 85 19.37 11.18 3.72
CA TRP A 85 18.28 10.73 2.88
C TRP A 85 18.01 9.23 3.09
N VAL A 86 16.76 8.88 3.34
CA VAL A 86 16.28 7.50 3.41
C VAL A 86 15.15 7.28 2.41
N LYS A 87 15.04 6.07 1.87
CA LYS A 87 13.91 5.72 0.99
C LYS A 87 12.61 5.73 1.79
N ILE A 88 11.51 6.15 1.15
CA ILE A 88 10.18 6.18 1.80
C ILE A 88 9.72 4.79 2.28
N GLY A 89 10.11 3.70 1.58
CA GLY A 89 9.81 2.33 1.99
C GLY A 89 10.63 1.80 3.17
N CYS A 90 11.50 2.63 3.77
CA CYS A 90 12.30 2.25 4.94
C CYS A 90 11.61 2.58 6.26
N GLY A 91 10.44 3.24 6.22
CA GLY A 91 9.70 3.67 7.40
C GLY A 91 8.48 4.49 7.00
N HIS A 92 7.85 5.05 7.99
CA HIS A 92 6.65 5.87 7.83
C HIS A 92 6.79 7.19 8.57
N VAL A 93 6.00 8.19 8.13
CA VAL A 93 5.99 9.53 8.75
C VAL A 93 4.83 9.64 9.71
N THR A 94 5.09 10.13 10.93
CA THR A 94 4.10 10.44 11.95
C THR A 94 4.12 11.93 12.26
N GLY A 95 2.95 12.57 12.46
CA GLY A 95 2.85 13.97 12.90
C GLY A 95 3.30 15.02 11.87
N GLY A 96 3.28 14.73 10.58
CA GLY A 96 3.75 15.65 9.53
C GLY A 96 2.65 16.50 8.91
N SER A 97 2.89 17.82 8.81
CA SER A 97 2.13 18.75 7.96
C SER A 97 3.06 19.39 6.94
N ALA A 98 2.64 19.44 5.68
CA ALA A 98 3.30 20.28 4.68
C ALA A 98 3.00 21.75 5.01
N THR A 99 4.03 22.58 5.21
CA THR A 99 3.87 23.94 5.69
C THR A 99 3.45 24.92 4.60
N ALA A 100 2.23 25.45 4.75
CA ALA A 100 1.94 26.85 4.42
C ALA A 100 2.03 27.66 5.73
N THR A 101 2.54 28.88 5.63
CA THR A 101 2.91 29.93 6.61
C THR A 101 2.11 30.02 7.93
N PRO A 102 2.69 30.45 9.08
CA PRO A 102 2.11 30.33 10.39
C PRO A 102 1.07 31.40 10.71
N ALA A 103 -0.05 30.98 11.32
CA ALA A 103 -0.97 31.78 12.11
C ALA A 103 -1.16 31.15 13.49
N PRO A 104 -1.55 31.93 14.54
CA PRO A 104 -1.17 31.68 15.93
C PRO A 104 -1.95 30.55 16.63
N ALA A 105 -1.32 30.05 17.69
CA ALA A 105 -1.75 28.93 18.52
C ALA A 105 -3.20 29.06 19.07
N GLY A 106 -4.01 28.03 18.74
CA GLY A 106 -5.32 27.79 19.32
C GLY A 106 -5.59 26.30 19.41
N GLN A 107 -5.99 25.89 20.56
CA GLN A 107 -6.32 24.59 21.12
C GLN A 107 -6.73 23.50 20.09
N THR A 108 -6.01 22.36 20.10
CA THR A 108 -6.30 21.17 19.31
C THR A 108 -7.54 20.45 19.83
N LYS A 109 -8.66 20.66 19.15
CA LYS A 109 -9.84 19.80 19.19
C LYS A 109 -9.53 18.56 18.34
N PRO A 110 -10.00 17.35 18.69
CA PRO A 110 -9.83 16.18 17.83
C PRO A 110 -10.35 16.48 16.43
N SER A 111 -9.58 16.20 15.40
CA SER A 111 -9.95 16.43 14.01
C SER A 111 -11.16 15.58 13.66
N GLN A 112 -12.30 16.24 13.52
CA GLN A 112 -13.49 15.68 12.89
C GLN A 112 -13.15 15.34 11.43
N PRO A 113 -13.57 14.20 10.89
CA PRO A 113 -13.29 13.86 9.50
C PRO A 113 -13.84 14.97 8.60
N ALA A 114 -13.05 15.35 7.59
CA ALA A 114 -13.50 16.22 6.52
C ALA A 114 -14.84 15.72 5.97
N SER A 115 -15.75 16.60 5.59
CA SER A 115 -17.11 16.34 5.11
C SER A 115 -17.17 15.62 3.76
N GLY A 116 -16.30 14.62 3.54
CA GLY A 116 -16.26 13.73 2.39
C GLY A 116 -16.82 12.35 2.77
N LYS A 117 -17.28 11.61 1.76
CA LYS A 117 -17.63 10.19 1.94
C LYS A 117 -16.38 9.42 2.37
N PRO A 118 -16.49 8.42 3.28
CA PRO A 118 -15.36 7.58 3.64
C PRO A 118 -14.83 6.83 2.41
N GLU A 119 -13.53 6.72 2.31
CA GLU A 119 -12.83 6.03 1.23
C GLU A 119 -12.03 4.86 1.76
N TYR A 120 -11.92 3.81 0.94
CA TYR A 120 -11.21 2.58 1.31
C TYR A 120 -10.45 2.02 0.11
N VAL A 121 -9.38 1.28 0.41
CA VAL A 121 -8.78 0.31 -0.53
C VAL A 121 -9.15 -1.09 -0.04
N PHE A 122 -9.80 -1.85 -0.90
CA PHE A 122 -10.15 -3.24 -0.66
C PHE A 122 -9.19 -4.14 -1.42
N ALA A 123 -8.41 -4.95 -0.72
CA ALA A 123 -7.33 -5.76 -1.26
C ALA A 123 -7.69 -7.25 -1.28
N LEU A 124 -7.55 -7.86 -2.44
CA LEU A 124 -7.87 -9.25 -2.75
C LEU A 124 -6.63 -9.97 -3.24
N SER A 125 -6.24 -11.07 -2.63
CA SER A 125 -5.12 -11.89 -3.09
C SER A 125 -5.57 -13.02 -4.00
N TRP A 126 -4.73 -13.36 -4.99
CA TRP A 126 -4.74 -14.67 -5.63
C TRP A 126 -3.74 -15.54 -4.90
N GLN A 127 -4.24 -16.32 -3.94
CA GLN A 127 -3.43 -17.04 -2.97
C GLN A 127 -2.37 -17.97 -3.58
N PRO A 128 -2.62 -18.70 -4.70
CA PRO A 128 -1.58 -19.49 -5.33
C PRO A 128 -0.33 -18.68 -5.69
N ALA A 129 -0.48 -17.50 -6.29
CA ALA A 129 0.65 -16.63 -6.64
C ALA A 129 1.39 -16.10 -5.40
N PHE A 130 0.68 -15.81 -4.30
CA PHE A 130 1.33 -15.45 -3.04
C PHE A 130 2.16 -16.61 -2.51
N CYS A 131 1.61 -17.81 -2.52
CA CYS A 131 2.28 -19.00 -2.01
C CYS A 131 3.48 -19.42 -2.84
N GLU A 132 3.50 -19.18 -4.16
CA GLU A 132 4.68 -19.38 -5.00
C GLU A 132 5.88 -18.55 -4.49
N THR A 133 5.62 -17.37 -3.94
CA THR A 133 6.69 -16.48 -3.40
C THR A 133 6.93 -16.64 -1.90
N LYS A 134 6.01 -17.24 -1.15
CA LYS A 134 5.98 -17.32 0.32
C LYS A 134 5.70 -18.72 0.86
N GLY A 135 6.15 -19.74 0.15
CA GLY A 135 5.86 -21.16 0.42
C GLY A 135 6.18 -21.68 1.83
N SER A 136 6.99 -20.96 2.61
CA SER A 136 7.27 -21.32 4.02
C SER A 136 6.12 -20.99 4.98
N LYS A 137 5.15 -20.17 4.56
CA LYS A 137 4.01 -19.78 5.39
C LYS A 137 3.09 -20.97 5.69
N PRO A 138 2.48 -21.04 6.89
CA PRO A 138 1.56 -22.13 7.25
C PRO A 138 0.43 -22.33 6.24
N GLU A 139 -0.23 -21.25 5.83
CA GLU A 139 -1.31 -21.25 4.83
C GLU A 139 -0.86 -21.80 3.48
N CYS A 140 0.40 -21.59 3.10
CA CYS A 140 0.93 -22.07 1.83
C CYS A 140 1.33 -23.55 1.88
N LYS A 141 1.77 -24.03 3.04
CA LYS A 141 2.05 -25.47 3.26
C LYS A 141 0.79 -26.31 3.30
N ALA A 142 -0.33 -25.71 3.71
CA ALA A 142 -1.62 -26.37 3.81
C ALA A 142 -2.40 -26.39 2.49
N GLN A 143 -1.93 -25.64 1.46
CA GLN A 143 -2.65 -25.56 0.17
C GLN A 143 -2.89 -26.93 -0.46
N ASN A 144 -4.11 -27.14 -0.94
CA ASN A 144 -4.46 -28.31 -1.75
C ASN A 144 -5.60 -27.95 -2.74
N PRO A 145 -5.80 -28.73 -3.83
CA PRO A 145 -6.76 -28.40 -4.87
C PRO A 145 -8.22 -28.30 -4.46
N ASN A 146 -8.57 -28.81 -3.29
CA ASN A 146 -9.95 -28.78 -2.77
C ASN A 146 -10.21 -27.60 -1.83
N GLU A 147 -9.18 -26.83 -1.50
CA GLU A 147 -9.35 -25.65 -0.65
C GLU A 147 -9.99 -24.49 -1.41
N PHE A 148 -10.62 -23.60 -0.66
CA PHE A 148 -11.31 -22.42 -1.18
C PHE A 148 -10.37 -21.56 -2.06
N ASP A 149 -9.17 -21.33 -1.60
CA ASP A 149 -8.17 -20.47 -2.24
C ASP A 149 -7.57 -21.05 -3.54
N ALA A 150 -7.84 -22.31 -3.85
CA ALA A 150 -7.44 -22.92 -5.12
C ALA A 150 -8.14 -22.30 -6.34
N SER A 151 -9.32 -21.68 -6.15
CA SER A 151 -10.16 -21.17 -7.24
C SER A 151 -10.94 -19.89 -6.90
N HIS A 152 -10.66 -19.28 -5.75
CA HIS A 152 -11.33 -18.07 -5.30
C HIS A 152 -10.31 -17.02 -4.88
N PHE A 153 -10.71 -15.75 -4.99
CA PHE A 153 -9.95 -14.68 -4.36
C PHE A 153 -10.04 -14.80 -2.84
N THR A 154 -8.95 -14.46 -2.17
CA THR A 154 -8.84 -14.43 -0.72
C THR A 154 -8.75 -12.99 -0.23
N LEU A 155 -9.23 -12.74 0.97
CA LEU A 155 -9.16 -11.42 1.59
C LEU A 155 -7.71 -11.14 2.04
N HIS A 156 -7.17 -10.01 1.59
CA HIS A 156 -5.98 -9.43 2.21
C HIS A 156 -6.40 -8.44 3.28
N GLY A 157 -7.18 -7.40 2.92
CA GLY A 157 -7.65 -6.44 3.90
C GLY A 157 -8.61 -5.39 3.32
N LEU A 158 -9.19 -4.59 4.22
CA LEU A 158 -10.02 -3.43 3.93
C LEU A 158 -9.41 -2.21 4.63
N TRP A 159 -8.82 -1.30 3.87
CA TRP A 159 -7.96 -0.25 4.40
C TRP A 159 -8.60 1.14 4.29
N PRO A 160 -9.06 1.72 5.43
CA PRO A 160 -9.53 3.09 5.47
C PRO A 160 -8.49 4.09 4.94
N GLN A 161 -8.93 5.04 4.14
CA GLN A 161 -8.09 6.07 3.55
C GLN A 161 -8.19 7.39 4.33
N PRO A 162 -7.27 8.36 4.16
CA PRO A 162 -6.13 8.35 3.21
C PRO A 162 -5.00 7.42 3.64
N ASN A 163 -4.09 7.13 2.70
CA ASN A 163 -2.86 6.37 3.02
C ASN A 163 -2.11 7.05 4.18
N GLY A 164 -1.69 6.27 5.17
CA GLY A 164 -1.12 6.78 6.42
C GLY A 164 -2.12 6.85 7.59
N ASN A 165 -3.41 6.60 7.36
CA ASN A 165 -4.42 6.43 8.39
C ASN A 165 -4.33 5.02 8.99
N PHE A 166 -3.34 4.80 9.87
CA PHE A 166 -3.02 3.51 10.46
C PHE A 166 -2.95 3.60 11.98
N TYR A 167 -3.19 2.47 12.65
CA TYR A 167 -3.00 2.30 14.10
C TYR A 167 -3.79 3.29 14.96
N CYS A 168 -5.06 3.53 14.61
CA CYS A 168 -5.91 4.44 15.37
C CYS A 168 -6.13 3.92 16.79
N GLN A 169 -5.69 4.69 17.79
CA GLN A 169 -5.79 4.38 19.22
C GLN A 169 -5.07 3.07 19.63
N VAL A 170 -4.13 2.58 18.83
CA VAL A 170 -3.34 1.37 19.12
C VAL A 170 -2.19 1.70 20.08
N SER A 171 -1.94 0.83 21.04
CA SER A 171 -0.85 0.96 22.00
C SER A 171 0.52 0.92 21.30
N ALA A 172 1.54 1.53 21.92
CA ALA A 172 2.91 1.49 21.40
C ALA A 172 3.46 0.04 21.37
N SER A 173 3.08 -0.79 22.35
CA SER A 173 3.50 -2.20 22.41
C SER A 173 2.89 -3.01 21.26
N ASP A 174 1.57 -2.88 20.99
CA ASP A 174 0.92 -3.62 19.90
C ASP A 174 1.45 -3.16 18.54
N ARG A 175 1.71 -1.85 18.39
CA ARG A 175 2.33 -1.33 17.17
C ARG A 175 3.75 -1.89 16.95
N ALA A 176 4.54 -2.04 18.02
CA ALA A 176 5.87 -2.64 17.95
C ALA A 176 5.82 -4.14 17.60
N ASN A 177 4.78 -4.84 18.05
CA ASN A 177 4.53 -6.26 17.75
C ASN A 177 3.91 -6.48 16.35
N ASP A 178 3.53 -5.41 15.64
CA ASP A 178 2.94 -5.55 14.32
C ASP A 178 3.99 -5.77 13.23
N ASN A 179 4.64 -6.90 13.31
CA ASN A 179 5.50 -7.45 12.27
C ASN A 179 5.22 -8.95 12.09
N PRO A 180 5.46 -9.52 10.90
CA PRO A 180 5.04 -10.90 10.58
C PRO A 180 5.59 -11.98 11.50
N ALA A 181 6.70 -11.74 12.20
CA ALA A 181 7.27 -12.68 13.15
C ALA A 181 6.53 -12.65 14.52
N HIS A 182 5.84 -11.57 14.81
CA HIS A 182 5.23 -11.29 16.12
C HIS A 182 3.70 -11.08 16.06
N TRP A 183 3.05 -11.29 14.92
CA TRP A 183 1.58 -11.19 14.84
C TRP A 183 0.86 -12.12 15.82
N GLY A 184 1.49 -13.21 16.22
CA GLY A 184 0.98 -14.10 17.27
C GLY A 184 0.88 -13.45 18.65
N ASP A 185 1.70 -12.42 18.91
CA ASP A 185 1.74 -11.68 20.17
C ASP A 185 0.69 -10.54 20.22
N LEU A 186 0.10 -10.19 19.09
CA LEU A 186 -1.00 -9.23 19.02
C LEU A 186 -2.28 -9.80 19.65
N PRO A 187 -3.16 -8.94 20.21
CA PRO A 187 -4.44 -9.37 20.73
C PRO A 187 -5.24 -10.19 19.71
N ALA A 188 -5.87 -11.25 20.18
CA ALA A 188 -6.77 -12.03 19.32
C ALA A 188 -7.96 -11.17 18.88
N VAL A 189 -8.40 -11.37 17.64
CA VAL A 189 -9.60 -10.70 17.12
C VAL A 189 -10.85 -11.37 17.68
N ASP A 190 -11.75 -10.57 18.23
CA ASP A 190 -13.02 -11.02 18.83
C ASP A 190 -14.12 -11.05 17.76
N LEU A 191 -14.50 -12.27 17.35
CA LEU A 191 -15.53 -12.55 16.35
C LEU A 191 -16.45 -13.65 16.84
N ASP A 192 -17.70 -13.62 16.42
CA ASP A 192 -18.59 -14.78 16.58
C ASP A 192 -18.06 -15.99 15.79
N ALA A 193 -18.54 -17.18 16.16
CA ALA A 193 -18.05 -18.43 15.61
C ALA A 193 -18.26 -18.55 14.09
N ASN A 194 -19.37 -18.03 13.54
CA ASN A 194 -19.66 -18.09 12.12
C ASN A 194 -18.75 -17.16 11.31
N THR A 195 -18.61 -15.92 11.77
CA THR A 195 -17.70 -14.93 11.14
C THR A 195 -16.25 -15.41 11.22
N ARG A 196 -15.82 -16.01 12.34
CA ARG A 196 -14.49 -16.60 12.47
C ARG A 196 -14.27 -17.72 11.46
N ALA A 197 -15.20 -18.66 11.36
CA ALA A 197 -15.09 -19.79 10.43
C ALA A 197 -15.05 -19.34 8.97
N GLU A 198 -15.88 -18.37 8.58
CA GLU A 198 -15.85 -17.80 7.24
C GLU A 198 -14.55 -17.02 6.98
N LEU A 199 -14.08 -16.25 7.96
CA LEU A 199 -12.83 -15.50 7.83
C LEU A 199 -11.64 -16.46 7.66
N ASP A 200 -11.56 -17.53 8.42
CA ASP A 200 -10.47 -18.50 8.32
C ASP A 200 -10.44 -19.18 6.94
N GLN A 201 -11.60 -19.38 6.31
CA GLN A 201 -11.70 -19.91 4.95
C GLN A 201 -11.31 -18.87 3.89
N VAL A 202 -11.81 -17.63 4.01
CA VAL A 202 -11.67 -16.57 2.99
C VAL A 202 -10.35 -15.82 3.11
N MET A 203 -9.72 -15.86 4.29
CA MET A 203 -8.41 -15.25 4.58
C MET A 203 -7.45 -16.34 5.10
N PRO A 204 -6.86 -17.18 4.23
CA PRO A 204 -5.94 -18.25 4.67
C PRO A 204 -4.78 -17.75 5.53
N GLY A 205 -4.40 -16.47 5.36
CA GLY A 205 -3.39 -15.79 6.19
C GLY A 205 -3.72 -15.74 7.69
N THR A 206 -4.95 -16.08 8.13
CA THR A 206 -5.28 -16.24 9.55
C THR A 206 -4.42 -17.34 10.21
N ALA A 207 -3.96 -18.33 9.43
CA ALA A 207 -2.99 -19.32 9.89
C ALA A 207 -1.67 -18.66 10.36
N SER A 208 -1.29 -17.55 9.74
CA SER A 208 -0.15 -16.69 10.11
C SER A 208 -0.55 -15.47 10.94
N LYS A 209 -1.78 -15.38 11.42
CA LYS A 209 -2.34 -14.26 12.22
C LYS A 209 -2.44 -12.94 11.45
N LEU A 210 -2.65 -12.99 10.13
CA LEU A 210 -2.84 -11.82 9.29
C LEU A 210 -4.02 -10.97 9.76
N GLU A 211 -5.11 -11.57 10.23
CA GLU A 211 -6.29 -10.88 10.73
C GLU A 211 -5.99 -9.95 11.92
N ARG A 212 -5.00 -10.30 12.75
CA ARG A 212 -4.58 -9.45 13.87
C ARG A 212 -3.84 -8.22 13.37
N HIS A 213 -2.95 -8.39 12.38
CA HIS A 213 -2.29 -7.30 11.70
C HIS A 213 -3.30 -6.37 11.03
N GLU A 214 -4.21 -6.92 10.22
CA GLU A 214 -5.20 -6.15 9.49
C GLU A 214 -6.11 -5.35 10.44
N TRP A 215 -6.51 -5.96 11.56
CA TRP A 215 -7.26 -5.24 12.57
C TRP A 215 -6.44 -4.12 13.22
N ILE A 216 -5.27 -4.44 13.76
CA ILE A 216 -4.45 -3.46 14.50
C ILE A 216 -4.06 -2.28 13.62
N LYS A 217 -3.64 -2.55 12.40
CA LYS A 217 -3.14 -1.51 11.50
C LYS A 217 -4.26 -0.71 10.83
N HIS A 218 -5.28 -1.38 10.36
CA HIS A 218 -6.31 -0.80 9.49
C HIS A 218 -7.70 -0.78 10.14
N GLY A 219 -8.13 -1.89 10.72
CA GLY A 219 -9.45 -2.04 11.31
C GLY A 219 -9.72 -1.06 12.44
N THR A 220 -8.72 -0.75 13.26
CA THR A 220 -8.83 0.26 14.33
C THR A 220 -9.19 1.67 13.81
N CYS A 221 -8.94 1.95 12.54
CA CYS A 221 -9.29 3.21 11.88
C CYS A 221 -10.64 3.15 11.13
N TYR A 222 -11.31 2.01 11.13
CA TYR A 222 -12.57 1.80 10.41
C TYR A 222 -13.78 2.44 11.10
N GLY A 223 -13.67 2.70 12.41
CA GLY A 223 -14.72 3.36 13.21
C GLY A 223 -15.86 2.43 13.64
N LYS A 224 -15.69 1.12 13.52
CA LYS A 224 -16.65 0.08 13.94
C LYS A 224 -15.96 -0.99 14.78
N SER A 225 -16.73 -1.96 15.28
CA SER A 225 -16.21 -3.12 16.00
C SER A 225 -15.43 -4.07 15.09
N GLN A 226 -14.64 -4.98 15.68
CA GLN A 226 -13.93 -6.05 14.97
C GLN A 226 -14.90 -6.92 14.16
N GLN A 227 -16.00 -7.28 14.80
CA GLN A 227 -17.08 -8.06 14.19
C GLN A 227 -17.63 -7.38 12.93
N GLU A 228 -17.95 -6.09 12.99
CA GLU A 228 -18.49 -5.35 11.86
C GLU A 228 -17.43 -5.18 10.75
N TYR A 229 -16.18 -4.85 11.10
CA TYR A 229 -15.10 -4.69 10.14
C TYR A 229 -14.87 -5.94 9.28
N PHE A 230 -14.76 -7.11 9.93
CA PHE A 230 -14.56 -8.35 9.20
C PHE A 230 -15.85 -8.83 8.50
N SER A 231 -17.02 -8.65 9.09
CA SER A 231 -18.29 -8.97 8.42
C SER A 231 -18.50 -8.13 7.16
N ASP A 232 -18.19 -6.84 7.21
CA ASP A 232 -18.26 -5.94 6.05
C ASP A 232 -17.27 -6.36 4.95
N ALA A 233 -16.03 -6.69 5.32
CA ALA A 233 -15.02 -7.18 4.37
C ALA A 233 -15.44 -8.53 3.73
N LEU A 234 -15.97 -9.46 4.51
CA LEU A 234 -16.48 -10.74 4.02
C LEU A 234 -17.68 -10.57 3.07
N ASN A 235 -18.59 -9.62 3.36
CA ASN A 235 -19.68 -9.29 2.44
C ASN A 235 -19.16 -8.83 1.07
N LEU A 236 -18.15 -7.98 1.04
CA LEU A 236 -17.52 -7.55 -0.21
C LEU A 236 -16.80 -8.71 -0.92
N MET A 237 -16.14 -9.60 -0.18
CA MET A 237 -15.49 -10.79 -0.75
C MET A 237 -16.49 -11.73 -1.41
N ARG A 238 -17.65 -11.97 -0.77
CA ARG A 238 -18.74 -12.78 -1.37
C ARG A 238 -19.18 -12.19 -2.71
N ALA A 239 -19.33 -10.86 -2.81
CA ALA A 239 -19.71 -10.19 -4.05
C ALA A 239 -18.68 -10.41 -5.17
N VAL A 240 -17.38 -10.31 -4.89
CA VAL A 240 -16.33 -10.58 -5.89
C VAL A 240 -16.33 -12.05 -6.29
N ASN A 241 -16.35 -12.96 -5.33
CA ASN A 241 -16.26 -14.42 -5.59
C ASN A 241 -17.53 -15.00 -6.25
N ALA A 242 -18.67 -14.33 -6.15
CA ALA A 242 -19.89 -14.66 -6.89
C ALA A 242 -19.96 -14.03 -8.28
N SER A 243 -18.95 -13.27 -8.71
CA SER A 243 -18.97 -12.48 -9.94
C SER A 243 -18.22 -13.15 -11.11
N PRO A 244 -18.47 -12.70 -12.36
CA PRO A 244 -17.67 -13.10 -13.53
C PRO A 244 -16.17 -12.83 -13.41
N VAL A 245 -15.72 -12.00 -12.47
CA VAL A 245 -14.29 -11.74 -12.23
C VAL A 245 -13.59 -13.01 -11.72
N ARG A 246 -14.18 -13.68 -10.74
CA ARG A 246 -13.67 -14.97 -10.25
C ARG A 246 -13.66 -16.02 -11.36
N ASP A 247 -14.73 -16.09 -12.17
CA ASP A 247 -14.83 -17.03 -13.27
C ASP A 247 -13.76 -16.79 -14.35
N LEU A 248 -13.41 -15.52 -14.62
CA LEU A 248 -12.30 -15.18 -15.50
C LEU A 248 -10.99 -15.78 -15.00
N PHE A 249 -10.68 -15.63 -13.72
CA PHE A 249 -9.46 -16.16 -13.12
C PHE A 249 -9.46 -17.69 -13.17
N THR A 250 -10.51 -18.34 -12.72
CA THR A 250 -10.60 -19.80 -12.68
C THR A 250 -10.43 -20.45 -14.07
N LYS A 251 -11.02 -19.86 -15.12
CA LYS A 251 -10.90 -20.34 -16.52
C LYS A 251 -9.51 -20.09 -17.12
N ASN A 252 -8.70 -19.27 -16.49
CA ASN A 252 -7.38 -18.87 -16.98
C ASN A 252 -6.24 -19.29 -16.03
N ILE A 253 -6.48 -20.22 -15.09
CA ILE A 253 -5.41 -20.80 -14.28
C ILE A 253 -4.34 -21.39 -15.22
N GLY A 254 -3.06 -21.07 -14.97
CA GLY A 254 -1.92 -21.40 -15.79
C GLY A 254 -1.72 -20.52 -17.02
N LYS A 255 -2.63 -19.58 -17.31
CA LYS A 255 -2.58 -18.67 -18.47
C LYS A 255 -2.38 -17.22 -18.05
N GLN A 256 -1.94 -16.41 -19.02
CA GLN A 256 -1.79 -14.96 -18.79
C GLN A 256 -3.12 -14.22 -18.96
N LEU A 257 -3.37 -13.27 -18.09
CA LEU A 257 -4.38 -12.23 -18.22
C LEU A 257 -3.72 -10.85 -18.29
N THR A 258 -4.30 -9.95 -19.07
CA THR A 258 -3.93 -8.53 -19.05
C THR A 258 -4.73 -7.78 -18.01
N SER A 259 -4.20 -6.65 -17.54
CA SER A 259 -4.95 -5.73 -16.66
C SER A 259 -6.27 -5.29 -17.30
N ASP A 260 -6.29 -5.07 -18.62
CA ASP A 260 -7.51 -4.65 -19.34
C ASP A 260 -8.58 -5.75 -19.34
N GLN A 261 -8.18 -7.04 -19.49
CA GLN A 261 -9.12 -8.15 -19.36
C GLN A 261 -9.72 -8.23 -17.95
N VAL A 262 -8.89 -8.04 -16.92
CA VAL A 262 -9.35 -8.02 -15.52
C VAL A 262 -10.31 -6.85 -15.29
N ARG A 263 -9.94 -5.64 -15.69
CA ARG A 263 -10.77 -4.43 -15.54
C ARG A 263 -12.09 -4.56 -16.29
N SER A 264 -12.07 -5.05 -17.53
CA SER A 264 -13.30 -5.32 -18.31
C SER A 264 -14.22 -6.35 -17.65
N ALA A 265 -13.67 -7.31 -16.88
CA ALA A 265 -14.49 -8.23 -16.11
C ALA A 265 -15.20 -7.53 -14.94
N PHE A 266 -14.54 -6.55 -14.30
CA PHE A 266 -15.18 -5.69 -13.29
C PHE A 266 -16.26 -4.81 -13.90
N ASP A 267 -16.05 -4.23 -15.08
CA ASP A 267 -17.08 -3.46 -15.79
C ASP A 267 -18.33 -4.31 -16.05
N LYS A 268 -18.15 -5.54 -16.50
CA LYS A 268 -19.25 -6.49 -16.75
C LYS A 268 -19.98 -6.91 -15.48
N ALA A 269 -19.25 -7.02 -14.36
CA ALA A 269 -19.79 -7.51 -13.10
C ALA A 269 -20.48 -6.41 -12.28
N PHE A 270 -19.94 -5.18 -12.29
CA PHE A 270 -20.28 -4.15 -11.32
C PHE A 270 -20.70 -2.81 -11.97
N GLY A 271 -20.77 -2.75 -13.29
CA GLY A 271 -21.17 -1.57 -14.03
C GLY A 271 -20.04 -0.95 -14.85
N ALA A 272 -20.43 -0.21 -15.89
CA ALA A 272 -19.47 0.47 -16.76
C ALA A 272 -18.49 1.33 -15.94
N ASP A 273 -17.22 1.31 -16.32
CA ASP A 273 -16.12 2.01 -15.66
C ASP A 273 -15.75 1.50 -14.24
N ALA A 274 -16.39 0.44 -13.70
CA ALA A 274 -16.01 -0.15 -12.41
C ALA A 274 -14.54 -0.62 -12.43
N GLY A 275 -14.07 -1.13 -13.56
CA GLY A 275 -12.68 -1.52 -13.78
C GLY A 275 -11.69 -0.38 -13.61
N ASP A 276 -12.09 0.87 -13.79
CA ASP A 276 -11.21 2.04 -13.58
C ASP A 276 -10.82 2.24 -12.12
N ARG A 277 -11.50 1.59 -11.18
CA ARG A 277 -11.22 1.59 -9.75
C ARG A 277 -10.36 0.41 -9.32
N VAL A 278 -9.95 -0.43 -10.30
CA VAL A 278 -9.19 -1.65 -10.04
C VAL A 278 -7.75 -1.48 -10.49
N ARG A 279 -6.83 -1.88 -9.62
CA ARG A 279 -5.40 -1.98 -9.92
C ARG A 279 -4.96 -3.43 -9.77
N VAL A 280 -4.20 -3.91 -10.74
CA VAL A 280 -3.61 -5.26 -10.75
C VAL A 280 -2.17 -5.17 -10.22
N SER A 281 -1.82 -5.98 -9.23
CA SER A 281 -0.45 -6.11 -8.73
C SER A 281 0.11 -7.48 -9.08
N CYS A 282 1.36 -7.51 -9.58
CA CYS A 282 2.05 -8.74 -9.90
C CYS A 282 3.22 -9.00 -8.96
N LEU A 283 3.42 -10.28 -8.67
CA LEU A 283 4.61 -10.83 -8.04
C LEU A 283 5.54 -11.40 -9.11
N VAL A 284 6.81 -11.54 -8.79
CA VAL A 284 7.77 -12.27 -9.63
C VAL A 284 8.10 -13.58 -8.92
N ASP A 285 7.83 -14.68 -9.58
CA ASP A 285 8.21 -16.00 -9.11
C ASP A 285 9.74 -16.09 -9.05
N PRO A 286 10.32 -16.34 -7.88
CA PRO A 286 11.77 -16.33 -7.72
C PRO A 286 12.45 -17.52 -8.41
N SER A 287 11.72 -18.60 -8.71
CA SER A 287 12.24 -19.82 -9.32
C SER A 287 12.32 -19.72 -10.86
N SER A 288 11.28 -19.18 -11.49
CA SER A 288 11.13 -19.15 -12.95
C SER A 288 11.21 -17.74 -13.55
N GLY A 289 11.14 -16.69 -12.74
CA GLY A 289 11.05 -15.31 -13.21
C GLY A 289 9.68 -14.94 -13.81
N ARG A 290 8.69 -15.84 -13.78
CA ARG A 290 7.33 -15.58 -14.26
C ARG A 290 6.71 -14.43 -13.48
N ARG A 291 5.93 -13.61 -14.16
CA ARG A 291 5.12 -12.57 -13.53
C ARG A 291 3.74 -13.14 -13.23
N LEU A 292 3.38 -13.20 -11.97
CA LEU A 292 2.12 -13.77 -11.48
C LEU A 292 1.19 -12.65 -11.03
N ILE A 293 -0.11 -12.73 -11.30
CA ILE A 293 -1.08 -11.81 -10.72
C ILE A 293 -1.26 -12.21 -9.26
N GLY A 294 -0.76 -11.38 -8.35
CA GLY A 294 -0.78 -11.68 -6.92
C GLY A 294 -1.92 -11.00 -6.18
N GLU A 295 -2.32 -9.80 -6.60
CA GLU A 295 -3.30 -9.01 -5.86
C GLU A 295 -4.10 -8.08 -6.78
N LEU A 296 -5.36 -7.86 -6.43
CA LEU A 296 -6.20 -6.80 -6.95
C LEU A 296 -6.52 -5.84 -5.82
N THR A 297 -6.37 -4.53 -6.05
CA THR A 297 -6.84 -3.50 -5.11
C THR A 297 -7.95 -2.69 -5.75
N LEU A 298 -9.05 -2.51 -5.01
CA LEU A 298 -10.25 -1.82 -5.42
C LEU A 298 -10.41 -0.55 -4.61
N GLY A 299 -10.54 0.60 -5.27
CA GLY A 299 -10.95 1.85 -4.63
C GLY A 299 -12.45 1.83 -4.34
N LEU A 300 -12.84 2.09 -3.10
CA LEU A 300 -14.22 2.14 -2.66
C LEU A 300 -14.51 3.48 -1.98
N SER A 301 -15.74 4.00 -2.14
CA SER A 301 -16.18 5.22 -1.44
C SER A 301 -17.61 5.09 -0.96
N GLY A 302 -17.85 5.51 0.28
CA GLY A 302 -19.15 5.48 0.93
C GLY A 302 -19.20 4.59 2.17
N PRO A 303 -20.26 4.68 2.98
CA PRO A 303 -20.42 3.83 4.16
C PRO A 303 -20.56 2.37 3.74
N ILE A 304 -19.81 1.49 4.41
CA ILE A 304 -19.91 0.04 4.19
C ILE A 304 -20.73 -0.56 5.33
N GLY A 305 -21.59 -1.51 5.04
CA GLY A 305 -22.43 -2.23 5.99
C GLY A 305 -23.03 -3.49 5.38
N PRO A 306 -23.91 -4.20 6.10
CA PRO A 306 -24.44 -5.51 5.69
C PRO A 306 -25.12 -5.50 4.31
N ASP A 307 -25.81 -4.43 3.97
CA ASP A 307 -26.58 -4.28 2.71
C ASP A 307 -25.81 -3.54 1.61
N SER A 308 -24.53 -3.22 1.84
CA SER A 308 -23.71 -2.49 0.87
C SER A 308 -23.45 -3.32 -0.37
N LYS A 309 -23.71 -2.72 -1.53
CA LYS A 309 -23.39 -3.32 -2.83
C LYS A 309 -22.01 -2.86 -3.28
N LEU A 310 -21.16 -3.81 -3.61
CA LEU A 310 -19.80 -3.51 -4.11
C LEU A 310 -19.83 -2.59 -5.34
N ALA A 311 -20.82 -2.77 -6.23
CA ALA A 311 -20.99 -1.92 -7.40
C ALA A 311 -21.15 -0.43 -7.03
N ASP A 312 -22.01 -0.12 -6.06
CA ASP A 312 -22.28 1.25 -5.64
C ASP A 312 -21.04 1.90 -5.02
N LEU A 313 -20.29 1.15 -4.22
CA LEU A 313 -19.05 1.61 -3.57
C LEU A 313 -17.93 1.85 -4.58
N LEU A 314 -17.79 0.97 -5.58
CA LEU A 314 -16.86 1.15 -6.70
C LEU A 314 -17.20 2.42 -7.48
N MET A 315 -18.45 2.55 -7.93
CA MET A 315 -18.88 3.68 -8.75
C MET A 315 -18.80 5.03 -8.02
N ALA A 316 -18.91 5.03 -6.69
CA ALA A 316 -18.76 6.23 -5.87
C ALA A 316 -17.31 6.66 -5.68
N SER A 317 -16.32 5.77 -5.93
CA SER A 317 -14.91 6.07 -5.73
C SER A 317 -14.26 6.72 -6.96
N THR A 318 -13.15 7.40 -6.73
CA THR A 318 -12.36 8.02 -7.81
C THR A 318 -11.60 6.95 -8.60
N PRO A 319 -11.54 7.03 -9.95
CA PRO A 319 -10.70 6.15 -10.76
C PRO A 319 -9.24 6.17 -10.32
N THR A 320 -8.59 5.00 -10.31
CA THR A 320 -7.20 4.89 -9.82
C THR A 320 -6.16 5.51 -10.76
N GLY A 321 -6.51 5.81 -12.00
CA GLY A 321 -5.62 6.35 -13.02
C GLY A 321 -4.46 5.42 -13.45
N LYS A 322 -4.22 4.30 -12.74
CA LYS A 322 -3.14 3.34 -13.03
C LYS A 322 -3.67 1.91 -12.94
N ALA A 323 -3.68 1.20 -14.06
CA ALA A 323 -4.07 -0.22 -14.10
C ALA A 323 -3.10 -1.15 -13.34
N GLY A 324 -1.89 -0.70 -13.07
CA GLY A 324 -0.84 -1.47 -12.38
C GLY A 324 -0.02 -2.34 -13.33
N CYS A 325 0.16 -3.61 -12.98
CA CYS A 325 0.87 -4.59 -13.78
C CYS A 325 0.13 -4.86 -15.09
N PRO A 326 0.74 -4.71 -16.27
CA PRO A 326 0.02 -4.79 -17.54
C PRO A 326 -0.47 -6.20 -17.87
N LYS A 327 0.24 -7.24 -17.41
CA LYS A 327 -0.13 -8.66 -17.58
C LYS A 327 0.61 -9.57 -16.62
N GLY A 328 -0.02 -10.67 -16.24
CA GLY A 328 0.59 -11.71 -15.42
C GLY A 328 -0.13 -13.04 -15.58
N THR A 329 0.49 -14.11 -15.14
CA THR A 329 -0.11 -15.45 -15.10
C THR A 329 -1.04 -15.54 -13.90
N VAL A 330 -2.21 -16.13 -14.10
CA VAL A 330 -3.06 -16.61 -13.01
C VAL A 330 -2.47 -17.93 -12.54
N ASP A 331 -1.82 -17.92 -11.41
CA ASP A 331 -1.07 -19.08 -10.94
C ASP A 331 -1.97 -20.23 -10.51
N ALA A 332 -1.50 -21.44 -10.69
CA ALA A 332 -2.14 -22.65 -10.18
C ALA A 332 -1.69 -22.89 -8.73
N ILE A 333 -2.42 -23.74 -8.02
CA ILE A 333 -2.01 -24.20 -6.69
C ILE A 333 -0.79 -25.12 -6.78
N GLY A 334 0.08 -25.04 -5.78
CA GLY A 334 1.35 -25.77 -5.74
C GLY A 334 2.50 -25.01 -6.40
N PHE A 335 3.73 -25.44 -6.12
CA PHE A 335 4.93 -24.83 -6.71
C PHE A 335 5.11 -25.27 -8.16
N GLN A 336 5.35 -24.30 -9.04
CA GLN A 336 5.47 -24.50 -10.50
C GLN A 336 6.92 -24.35 -10.99
#